data_c8759986e3620701c5d210f4665921d4
#
_entry.id   c8759986e3620701c5d210f4665921d4
#
_cell.length_a   1.000
_cell.length_b   1.000
_cell.length_c   1.000
_cell.angle_alpha   90.00
_cell.angle_beta   90.00
_cell.angle_gamma   90.00
#
_symmetry.space_group_name_H-M   'P 1'
#
loop_
_entity.id
_entity.type
_entity.pdbx_description
1 polymer ?
#
loop_
_entity_poly.entity_id
_entity_poly.type
_entity_poly.pdbx_seq_one_letter_code
_entity_poly.pdbx_strand_id
1 'polypeptide(L)'
;MGTALTAGFASEVAVPQPANTAVFSGMIERMKTVRERVLETLRLTTRPLDDDELAVRLDVHPRQTVNQATRKLERAGLLRRVTGPDGKLVNVLVRGIADAAPVVVELAAGHEPPPGDSSEQRAAERLMLDALGRDLGGLSLEPARIVIDQVRVEVDGANAERTVLVECWAHQGTVKAAQKHKVMTDALKLTWVASRLPIRPRLILCMSDPVAATPFTTAQSWAAAAFRDLGIEVRVVTLDAVTKQGVQEAQTRQYR
;
A
#
# COMPACT_ATOMS: atom_id res chain seq x y z
N MET A 1 51.99 32.17 38.62
CA MET A 1 51.25 33.10 37.78
C MET A 1 51.30 32.59 36.38
N GLY A 2 50.20 32.19 35.79
CA GLY A 2 50.16 31.66 34.42
C GLY A 2 48.82 31.03 34.17
N THR A 3 47.85 31.87 33.81
CA THR A 3 46.48 31.49 33.44
C THR A 3 46.49 30.91 32.04
N ALA A 4 46.08 29.63 31.88
CA ALA A 4 45.85 28.99 30.60
C ALA A 4 44.39 29.18 30.19
N LEU A 5 44.16 29.85 29.07
CA LEU A 5 42.86 29.92 28.37
C LEU A 5 42.62 28.60 27.62
N THR A 6 41.58 27.89 27.99
CA THR A 6 41.01 26.79 27.18
C THR A 6 40.00 27.36 26.20
N ALA A 7 40.34 27.36 24.92
CA ALA A 7 39.40 27.64 23.83
C ALA A 7 38.58 26.40 23.54
N GLY A 8 37.25 26.45 23.80
CA GLY A 8 36.30 25.42 23.43
C GLY A 8 35.98 25.53 21.94
N PHE A 9 36.30 24.50 21.16
CA PHE A 9 35.82 24.32 19.80
C PHE A 9 34.41 23.71 19.87
N ALA A 10 33.40 24.53 19.62
CA ALA A 10 32.05 24.01 19.33
C ALA A 10 32.05 23.57 17.87
N SER A 11 32.00 22.24 17.66
CA SER A 11 31.81 21.67 16.34
C SER A 11 30.32 21.72 16.02
N GLU A 12 29.93 22.64 15.16
CA GLU A 12 28.60 22.78 14.60
C GLU A 12 28.39 21.63 13.59
N VAL A 13 27.62 20.61 14.00
CA VAL A 13 27.22 19.52 13.11
C VAL A 13 26.16 20.07 12.18
N ALA A 14 26.55 20.36 10.93
CA ALA A 14 25.62 20.72 9.87
C ALA A 14 24.64 19.57 9.61
N VAL A 15 23.37 19.81 9.90
CA VAL A 15 22.26 18.92 9.52
C VAL A 15 22.09 19.01 8.01
N PRO A 16 22.20 17.90 7.25
CA PRO A 16 22.00 17.95 5.81
C PRO A 16 20.54 18.26 5.51
N GLN A 17 20.32 19.34 4.78
CA GLN A 17 19.01 19.75 4.25
C GLN A 17 18.49 18.70 3.24
N PRO A 18 17.18 18.42 3.20
CA PRO A 18 16.61 17.43 2.29
C PRO A 18 16.50 17.99 0.87
N ALA A 19 17.58 17.89 0.10
CA ALA A 19 17.63 18.35 -1.30
C ALA A 19 16.92 17.43 -2.32
N ASN A 20 16.29 16.32 -1.89
CA ASN A 20 15.76 15.31 -2.81
C ASN A 20 14.22 15.20 -2.88
N THR A 21 13.47 15.98 -2.12
CA THR A 21 12.01 15.87 -2.10
C THR A 21 11.35 16.37 -3.40
N ALA A 22 11.93 17.39 -4.02
CA ALA A 22 11.39 17.98 -5.25
C ALA A 22 11.60 17.08 -6.49
N VAL A 23 12.74 16.39 -6.57
CA VAL A 23 13.05 15.47 -7.69
C VAL A 23 12.18 14.22 -7.61
N PHE A 24 11.95 13.67 -6.43
CA PHE A 24 11.04 12.53 -6.21
C PHE A 24 9.58 12.89 -6.47
N SER A 25 9.14 14.08 -6.08
CA SER A 25 7.78 14.56 -6.36
C SER A 25 7.53 14.69 -7.86
N GLY A 26 8.47 15.24 -8.61
CA GLY A 26 8.36 15.37 -10.07
C GLY A 26 8.43 14.04 -10.82
N MET A 27 9.08 13.02 -10.26
CA MET A 27 9.15 11.68 -10.85
C MET A 27 7.86 10.87 -10.60
N ILE A 28 7.25 11.02 -9.43
CA ILE A 28 5.94 10.42 -9.11
C ILE A 28 4.83 11.06 -9.97
N GLU A 29 4.90 12.37 -10.21
CA GLU A 29 3.97 13.11 -11.09
C GLU A 29 4.00 12.57 -12.53
N ARG A 30 5.15 12.18 -13.04
CA ARG A 30 5.31 11.58 -14.38
C ARG A 30 4.77 10.17 -14.51
N MET A 31 4.53 9.45 -13.41
CA MET A 31 3.97 8.10 -13.40
C MET A 31 2.45 8.07 -13.31
N LYS A 32 1.80 9.20 -13.00
CA LYS A 32 0.34 9.28 -12.96
C LYS A 32 -0.25 9.20 -14.38
N THR A 33 -1.29 8.41 -14.53
CA THR A 33 -2.06 8.36 -15.79
C THR A 33 -2.75 9.69 -16.05
N VAL A 34 -3.07 9.98 -17.30
CA VAL A 34 -3.84 11.20 -17.66
C VAL A 34 -5.17 11.28 -16.88
N ARG A 35 -5.82 10.15 -16.61
CA ARG A 35 -7.06 10.10 -15.82
C ARG A 35 -6.85 10.57 -14.38
N GLU A 36 -5.82 10.11 -13.73
CA GLU A 36 -5.47 10.51 -12.36
C GLU A 36 -5.14 11.99 -12.29
N ARG A 37 -4.36 12.49 -13.24
CA ARG A 37 -3.99 13.89 -13.34
C ARG A 37 -5.22 14.79 -13.59
N VAL A 38 -6.18 14.35 -14.42
CA VAL A 38 -7.46 15.05 -14.66
C VAL A 38 -8.26 15.15 -13.36
N LEU A 39 -8.45 14.05 -12.63
CA LEU A 39 -9.19 14.05 -11.37
C LEU A 39 -8.55 14.95 -10.31
N GLU A 40 -7.23 14.89 -10.18
CA GLU A 40 -6.49 15.74 -9.24
C GLU A 40 -6.62 17.22 -9.59
N THR A 41 -6.47 17.58 -10.86
CA THR A 41 -6.65 18.97 -11.33
C THR A 41 -8.07 19.47 -11.06
N LEU A 42 -9.08 18.66 -11.32
CA LEU A 42 -10.46 19.03 -11.05
C LEU A 42 -10.78 19.14 -9.54
N ARG A 43 -10.11 18.38 -8.69
CA ARG A 43 -10.23 18.50 -7.22
C ARG A 43 -9.66 19.80 -6.67
N LEU A 44 -8.55 20.24 -7.24
CA LEU A 44 -7.85 21.47 -6.84
C LEU A 44 -8.48 22.74 -7.43
N THR A 45 -9.41 22.59 -8.36
CA THR A 45 -10.02 23.72 -9.08
C THR A 45 -11.41 24.04 -8.53
N THR A 46 -11.68 25.32 -8.29
CA THR A 46 -12.97 25.79 -7.76
C THR A 46 -14.06 25.91 -8.84
N ARG A 47 -13.70 25.86 -10.11
CA ARG A 47 -14.63 25.94 -11.24
C ARG A 47 -14.48 24.73 -12.18
N PRO A 48 -15.55 24.39 -12.92
CA PRO A 48 -15.47 23.40 -13.97
C PRO A 48 -14.47 23.78 -15.07
N LEU A 49 -13.77 22.80 -15.63
CA LEU A 49 -12.82 22.99 -16.75
C LEU A 49 -13.28 22.19 -17.98
N ASP A 50 -13.10 22.78 -19.16
CA ASP A 50 -13.27 22.05 -20.40
C ASP A 50 -12.04 21.19 -20.74
N ASP A 51 -12.15 20.36 -21.81
CA ASP A 51 -11.06 19.46 -22.21
C ASP A 51 -9.84 20.23 -22.75
N ASP A 52 -10.01 21.45 -23.28
CA ASP A 52 -8.92 22.29 -23.77
C ASP A 52 -8.13 22.87 -22.62
N GLU A 53 -8.83 23.41 -21.62
CA GLU A 53 -8.23 23.92 -20.38
C GLU A 53 -7.48 22.84 -19.61
N LEU A 54 -8.04 21.64 -19.56
CA LEU A 54 -7.38 20.48 -18.94
C LEU A 54 -6.13 20.07 -19.73
N ALA A 55 -6.19 20.05 -21.07
CA ALA A 55 -5.05 19.70 -21.90
C ALA A 55 -3.89 20.66 -21.71
N VAL A 56 -4.16 21.96 -21.66
CA VAL A 56 -3.16 23.00 -21.39
C VAL A 56 -2.56 22.85 -19.99
N ARG A 57 -3.41 22.69 -18.95
CA ARG A 57 -2.93 22.59 -17.56
C ARG A 57 -2.11 21.34 -17.29
N LEU A 58 -2.45 20.24 -17.96
CA LEU A 58 -1.78 18.96 -17.79
C LEU A 58 -0.59 18.79 -18.74
N ASP A 59 -0.37 19.73 -19.66
CA ASP A 59 0.62 19.57 -20.72
C ASP A 59 0.46 18.22 -21.46
N VAL A 60 -0.77 17.94 -21.90
CA VAL A 60 -1.13 16.68 -22.58
C VAL A 60 -1.54 16.94 -24.00
N HIS A 61 -0.74 16.44 -24.92
CA HIS A 61 -1.00 16.51 -26.37
C HIS A 61 -1.02 15.10 -26.99
N PRO A 62 -1.91 14.82 -27.93
CA PRO A 62 -2.98 15.67 -28.43
C PRO A 62 -4.18 15.76 -27.45
N ARG A 63 -4.96 16.84 -27.53
CA ARG A 63 -6.20 17.07 -26.74
C ARG A 63 -7.14 15.85 -26.69
N GLN A 64 -7.19 15.06 -27.75
CA GLN A 64 -8.00 13.85 -27.83
C GLN A 64 -7.70 12.87 -26.67
N THR A 65 -6.47 12.85 -26.15
CA THR A 65 -6.08 12.03 -25.00
C THR A 65 -6.84 12.44 -23.73
N VAL A 66 -6.99 13.76 -23.50
CA VAL A 66 -7.79 14.28 -22.38
C VAL A 66 -9.27 13.96 -22.57
N ASN A 67 -9.82 14.17 -23.79
CA ASN A 67 -11.21 13.83 -24.09
C ASN A 67 -11.52 12.34 -23.87
N GLN A 68 -10.61 11.45 -24.25
CA GLN A 68 -10.75 10.01 -23.97
C GLN A 68 -10.70 9.71 -22.48
N ALA A 69 -9.83 10.39 -21.74
CA ALA A 69 -9.72 10.23 -20.30
C ALA A 69 -11.00 10.71 -19.59
N THR A 70 -11.51 11.91 -19.90
CA THR A 70 -12.74 12.46 -19.32
C THR A 70 -13.96 11.62 -19.64
N ARG A 71 -14.11 11.11 -20.88
CA ARG A 71 -15.18 10.15 -21.23
C ARG A 71 -15.11 8.85 -20.44
N LYS A 72 -13.91 8.32 -20.17
CA LYS A 72 -13.74 7.12 -19.34
C LYS A 72 -14.12 7.39 -17.88
N LEU A 73 -13.76 8.56 -17.37
CA LEU A 73 -14.12 9.00 -16.01
C LEU A 73 -15.63 9.25 -15.88
N GLU A 74 -16.27 9.80 -16.93
CA GLU A 74 -17.72 9.97 -16.98
C GLU A 74 -18.47 8.63 -16.94
N ARG A 75 -18.05 7.65 -17.76
CA ARG A 75 -18.61 6.28 -17.73
C ARG A 75 -18.40 5.58 -16.38
N ALA A 76 -17.34 5.91 -15.70
CA ALA A 76 -17.05 5.42 -14.34
C ALA A 76 -17.84 6.18 -13.25
N GLY A 77 -18.65 7.19 -13.61
CA GLY A 77 -19.43 7.98 -12.66
C GLY A 77 -18.61 8.94 -11.79
N LEU A 78 -17.33 9.13 -12.10
CA LEU A 78 -16.42 9.97 -11.30
C LEU A 78 -16.50 11.45 -11.66
N LEU A 79 -16.97 11.77 -12.86
CA LEU A 79 -17.30 13.13 -13.28
C LEU A 79 -18.58 13.16 -14.13
N ARG A 80 -19.16 14.33 -14.28
CA ARG A 80 -20.23 14.63 -15.26
C ARG A 80 -19.75 15.70 -16.23
N ARG A 81 -20.11 15.52 -17.50
CA ARG A 81 -19.88 16.51 -18.55
C ARG A 81 -21.18 17.30 -18.75
N VAL A 82 -21.14 18.59 -18.49
CA VAL A 82 -22.28 19.48 -18.58
C VAL A 82 -21.97 20.64 -19.52
N THR A 83 -22.98 21.24 -20.12
CA THR A 83 -22.81 22.46 -20.94
C THR A 83 -22.50 23.63 -20.00
N GLY A 84 -21.34 24.24 -20.15
CA GLY A 84 -20.93 25.44 -19.43
C GLY A 84 -21.57 26.72 -19.99
N PRO A 85 -21.30 27.89 -19.35
CA PRO A 85 -21.88 29.18 -19.77
C PRO A 85 -21.56 29.55 -21.22
N ASP A 86 -20.41 29.14 -21.71
CA ASP A 86 -19.92 29.44 -23.07
C ASP A 86 -20.37 28.42 -24.13
N GLY A 87 -21.34 27.55 -23.80
CA GLY A 87 -21.81 26.47 -24.67
C GLY A 87 -20.85 25.31 -24.84
N LYS A 88 -19.68 25.32 -24.21
CA LYS A 88 -18.69 24.23 -24.21
C LYS A 88 -19.03 23.19 -23.17
N LEU A 89 -18.65 21.93 -23.43
CA LEU A 89 -18.72 20.85 -22.47
C LEU A 89 -17.61 21.03 -21.40
N VAL A 90 -17.99 21.19 -20.16
CA VAL A 90 -17.09 21.28 -19.02
C VAL A 90 -17.22 20.04 -18.12
N ASN A 91 -16.14 19.70 -17.47
CA ASN A 91 -16.04 18.53 -16.61
C ASN A 91 -16.27 18.95 -15.14
N VAL A 92 -17.23 18.29 -14.48
CA VAL A 92 -17.62 18.56 -13.08
C VAL A 92 -17.44 17.27 -12.28
N LEU A 93 -16.71 17.33 -11.19
CA LEU A 93 -16.59 16.17 -10.27
C LEU A 93 -17.94 15.86 -9.64
N VAL A 94 -18.28 14.58 -9.57
CA VAL A 94 -19.45 14.11 -8.82
C VAL A 94 -19.05 14.11 -7.34
N ARG A 95 -19.44 15.18 -6.61
CA ARG A 95 -19.19 15.29 -5.16
C ARG A 95 -20.00 14.23 -4.40
N GLY A 96 -19.30 13.45 -3.59
CA GLY A 96 -19.91 12.38 -2.77
C GLY A 96 -19.52 10.96 -3.22
N ILE A 97 -18.97 10.79 -4.42
CA ILE A 97 -18.41 9.51 -4.90
C ILE A 97 -16.91 9.66 -5.23
N ALA A 98 -16.41 10.90 -5.26
CA ALA A 98 -15.06 11.23 -5.75
C ALA A 98 -13.93 10.94 -4.74
N ASP A 99 -14.25 10.59 -3.51
CA ASP A 99 -13.25 10.22 -2.50
C ASP A 99 -13.12 8.70 -2.29
N ALA A 100 -13.94 7.92 -2.97
CA ALA A 100 -13.77 6.48 -3.04
C ALA A 100 -13.94 6.06 -4.50
N ALA A 101 -12.86 5.63 -5.17
CA ALA A 101 -13.03 4.59 -6.18
C ALA A 101 -13.90 3.51 -5.51
N PRO A 102 -14.90 2.90 -6.20
CA PRO A 102 -15.72 1.88 -5.55
C PRO A 102 -14.82 0.71 -5.19
N VAL A 103 -14.30 0.76 -3.97
CA VAL A 103 -13.61 -0.37 -3.35
C VAL A 103 -14.74 -1.22 -2.81
N VAL A 104 -15.23 -2.14 -3.62
CA VAL A 104 -16.21 -3.12 -3.18
C VAL A 104 -15.48 -4.14 -2.33
N VAL A 105 -15.83 -4.22 -1.05
CA VAL A 105 -15.41 -5.31 -0.18
C VAL A 105 -16.45 -6.40 -0.32
N GLU A 106 -16.11 -7.44 -1.04
CA GLU A 106 -16.75 -8.72 -0.81
C GLU A 106 -16.04 -9.34 0.40
N LEU A 107 -16.77 -9.53 1.50
CA LEU A 107 -16.32 -10.44 2.54
C LEU A 107 -16.12 -11.80 1.86
N ALA A 108 -14.93 -12.36 2.02
CA ALA A 108 -14.59 -13.65 1.39
C ALA A 108 -15.39 -14.78 2.07
N ALA A 109 -16.69 -14.87 1.75
CA ALA A 109 -17.49 -16.01 2.11
C ALA A 109 -17.10 -17.17 1.19
N GLY A 110 -16.38 -18.16 1.74
CA GLY A 110 -16.26 -19.49 1.14
C GLY A 110 -15.41 -19.57 -0.12
N HIS A 111 -14.16 -19.16 -0.09
CA HIS A 111 -13.23 -19.45 -1.18
C HIS A 111 -12.62 -20.84 -0.98
N GLU A 112 -12.77 -21.69 -2.01
CA GLU A 112 -12.07 -22.97 -2.05
C GLU A 112 -10.56 -22.69 -2.19
N PRO A 113 -9.71 -23.25 -1.29
CA PRO A 113 -8.30 -22.88 -1.25
C PRO A 113 -7.57 -23.34 -2.52
N PRO A 114 -6.57 -22.57 -2.99
CA PRO A 114 -5.74 -23.01 -4.08
C PRO A 114 -5.00 -24.32 -3.72
N PRO A 115 -4.74 -25.20 -4.71
CA PRO A 115 -4.00 -26.43 -4.47
C PRO A 115 -2.63 -26.14 -3.85
N GLY A 116 -2.33 -26.75 -2.69
CA GLY A 116 -1.07 -26.59 -1.97
C GLY A 116 -1.13 -25.72 -0.71
N ASP A 117 -2.28 -25.10 -0.43
CA ASP A 117 -2.50 -24.38 0.81
C ASP A 117 -2.98 -25.33 1.92
N SER A 118 -2.27 -25.38 3.03
CA SER A 118 -2.62 -26.29 4.13
C SER A 118 -3.62 -25.67 5.08
N SER A 119 -4.57 -26.48 5.60
CA SER A 119 -5.53 -26.05 6.62
C SER A 119 -4.84 -25.54 7.89
N GLU A 120 -3.68 -26.14 8.22
CA GLU A 120 -2.84 -25.76 9.36
C GLU A 120 -2.23 -24.37 9.18
N GLN A 121 -1.79 -24.04 7.97
CA GLN A 121 -1.22 -22.74 7.67
C GLN A 121 -2.28 -21.65 7.80
N ARG A 122 -3.47 -21.85 7.26
CA ARG A 122 -4.59 -20.89 7.38
C ARG A 122 -5.07 -20.75 8.82
N ALA A 123 -5.11 -21.82 9.59
CA ALA A 123 -5.43 -21.74 11.00
C ALA A 123 -4.39 -20.93 11.79
N ALA A 124 -3.11 -21.10 11.48
CA ALA A 124 -2.04 -20.33 12.08
C ALA A 124 -2.13 -18.83 11.68
N GLU A 125 -2.39 -18.51 10.42
CA GLU A 125 -2.56 -17.14 9.94
C GLU A 125 -3.74 -16.43 10.63
N ARG A 126 -4.85 -17.14 10.86
CA ARG A 126 -5.98 -16.59 11.64
C ARG A 126 -5.60 -16.28 13.08
N LEU A 127 -4.90 -17.18 13.76
CA LEU A 127 -4.38 -16.93 15.11
C LEU A 127 -3.41 -15.74 15.16
N MET A 128 -2.60 -15.57 14.10
CA MET A 128 -1.70 -14.43 13.98
C MET A 128 -2.48 -13.12 13.82
N LEU A 129 -3.53 -13.10 13.01
CA LEU A 129 -4.39 -11.92 12.84
C LEU A 129 -5.09 -11.54 14.14
N ASP A 130 -5.65 -12.52 14.86
CA ASP A 130 -6.31 -12.30 16.15
C ASP A 130 -5.35 -11.74 17.19
N ALA A 131 -4.13 -12.27 17.27
CA ALA A 131 -3.11 -11.78 18.20
C ALA A 131 -2.64 -10.36 17.81
N LEU A 132 -2.37 -10.13 16.53
CA LEU A 132 -1.98 -8.82 16.01
C LEU A 132 -3.09 -7.79 16.25
N GLY A 133 -4.35 -8.15 16.03
CA GLY A 133 -5.49 -7.26 16.28
C GLY A 133 -5.58 -6.82 17.74
N ARG A 134 -5.34 -7.74 18.69
CA ARG A 134 -5.24 -7.40 20.13
C ARG A 134 -4.11 -6.42 20.41
N ASP A 135 -2.92 -6.64 19.83
CA ASP A 135 -1.75 -5.77 19.99
C ASP A 135 -1.98 -4.36 19.39
N LEU A 136 -2.85 -4.27 18.39
CA LEU A 136 -3.23 -3.01 17.75
C LEU A 136 -4.42 -2.29 18.44
N GLY A 137 -4.69 -2.62 19.69
CA GLY A 137 -5.75 -1.98 20.47
C GLY A 137 -7.13 -2.60 20.31
N GLY A 138 -7.21 -3.88 19.97
CA GLY A 138 -8.47 -4.61 19.83
C GLY A 138 -9.11 -4.47 18.44
N LEU A 139 -8.32 -4.19 17.40
CA LEU A 139 -8.83 -4.14 16.03
C LEU A 139 -9.24 -5.55 15.56
N SER A 140 -10.42 -5.65 14.95
CA SER A 140 -10.79 -6.83 14.16
C SER A 140 -10.05 -6.78 12.82
N LEU A 141 -9.26 -7.81 12.53
CA LEU A 141 -8.55 -7.98 11.27
C LEU A 141 -9.10 -9.22 10.57
N GLU A 142 -9.77 -9.00 9.46
CA GLU A 142 -10.42 -10.07 8.69
C GLU A 142 -9.81 -10.17 7.28
N PRO A 143 -9.78 -11.38 6.69
CA PRO A 143 -9.41 -11.53 5.29
C PRO A 143 -10.27 -10.62 4.41
N ALA A 144 -9.63 -9.87 3.53
CA ALA A 144 -10.34 -8.89 2.72
C ALA A 144 -10.00 -9.01 1.24
N ARG A 145 -11.03 -8.86 0.41
CA ARG A 145 -10.89 -8.70 -1.03
C ARG A 145 -11.11 -7.24 -1.38
N ILE A 146 -10.09 -6.63 -1.97
CA ILE A 146 -10.07 -5.22 -2.37
C ILE A 146 -10.15 -5.16 -3.90
N VAL A 147 -11.12 -4.42 -4.42
CA VAL A 147 -11.27 -4.22 -5.87
C VAL A 147 -10.80 -2.81 -6.24
N ILE A 148 -9.80 -2.73 -7.11
CA ILE A 148 -9.19 -1.49 -7.58
C ILE A 148 -9.20 -1.51 -9.11
N ASP A 149 -9.91 -0.58 -9.75
CA ASP A 149 -9.97 -0.48 -11.22
C ASP A 149 -10.26 -1.84 -11.91
N GLN A 150 -11.19 -2.64 -11.36
CA GLN A 150 -11.56 -4.00 -11.79
C GLN A 150 -10.53 -5.10 -11.47
N VAL A 151 -9.39 -4.76 -10.88
CA VAL A 151 -8.42 -5.74 -10.39
C VAL A 151 -8.81 -6.17 -8.98
N ARG A 152 -8.97 -7.48 -8.78
CA ARG A 152 -9.27 -8.08 -7.47
C ARG A 152 -7.96 -8.44 -6.77
N VAL A 153 -7.80 -7.97 -5.55
CA VAL A 153 -6.64 -8.27 -4.71
C VAL A 153 -7.13 -8.78 -3.36
N GLU A 154 -6.59 -9.90 -2.95
CA GLU A 154 -6.83 -10.44 -1.62
C GLU A 154 -5.66 -10.10 -0.70
N VAL A 155 -5.99 -9.67 0.52
CA VAL A 155 -5.05 -9.48 1.62
C VAL A 155 -5.48 -10.37 2.78
N ASP A 156 -4.51 -10.88 3.52
CA ASP A 156 -4.78 -11.82 4.61
C ASP A 156 -5.54 -11.17 5.76
N GLY A 157 -5.35 -9.87 5.96
CA GLY A 157 -6.08 -9.12 6.97
C GLY A 157 -6.25 -7.65 6.64
N ALA A 158 -7.42 -7.10 6.96
CA ALA A 158 -7.70 -5.68 6.99
C ALA A 158 -8.74 -5.36 8.07
N ASN A 159 -8.69 -4.16 8.65
CA ASN A 159 -9.81 -3.66 9.45
C ASN A 159 -10.92 -3.08 8.55
N ALA A 160 -12.10 -2.88 9.09
CA ALA A 160 -13.28 -2.42 8.35
C ALA A 160 -13.02 -1.10 7.59
N GLU A 161 -12.30 -0.16 8.21
CA GLU A 161 -11.96 1.15 7.64
C GLU A 161 -10.77 1.10 6.67
N ARG A 162 -10.10 -0.05 6.54
CA ARG A 162 -8.89 -0.23 5.72
C ARG A 162 -7.77 0.74 6.04
N THR A 163 -7.66 1.11 7.29
CA THR A 163 -6.53 1.88 7.80
C THR A 163 -5.34 1.00 8.18
N VAL A 164 -5.55 -0.32 8.20
CA VAL A 164 -4.54 -1.36 8.42
C VAL A 164 -4.72 -2.45 7.37
N LEU A 165 -3.63 -2.81 6.67
CA LEU A 165 -3.55 -3.95 5.76
C LEU A 165 -2.45 -4.89 6.22
N VAL A 166 -2.73 -6.17 6.22
CA VAL A 166 -1.83 -7.22 6.74
C VAL A 166 -1.64 -8.33 5.73
N GLU A 167 -0.41 -8.77 5.56
CA GLU A 167 -0.07 -10.07 4.99
C GLU A 167 0.54 -10.93 6.09
N CYS A 168 0.08 -12.14 6.22
CA CYS A 168 0.56 -13.11 7.19
C CYS A 168 1.49 -14.13 6.55
N TRP A 169 2.53 -14.48 7.27
CA TRP A 169 3.43 -15.52 6.85
C TRP A 169 3.75 -16.48 8.00
N ALA A 170 2.95 -17.55 8.06
CA ALA A 170 3.09 -18.62 9.03
C ALA A 170 4.22 -19.57 8.62
N HIS A 171 5.48 -19.13 8.78
CA HIS A 171 6.68 -19.90 8.48
C HIS A 171 7.58 -20.00 9.70
N GLN A 172 8.19 -21.17 9.89
CA GLN A 172 9.11 -21.42 10.99
C GLN A 172 10.53 -21.67 10.45
N GLY A 173 11.51 -21.08 11.14
CA GLY A 173 12.94 -21.26 10.83
C GLY A 173 13.48 -20.37 9.72
N THR A 174 14.67 -20.72 9.23
CA THR A 174 15.41 -19.90 8.27
C THR A 174 14.74 -19.80 6.91
N VAL A 175 14.68 -18.60 6.38
CA VAL A 175 14.02 -18.28 5.11
C VAL A 175 14.90 -18.60 3.91
N LYS A 176 14.42 -19.45 3.00
CA LYS A 176 15.07 -19.75 1.71
C LYS A 176 14.85 -18.63 0.69
N ALA A 177 15.63 -18.59 -0.38
CA ALA A 177 15.54 -17.54 -1.40
C ALA A 177 14.13 -17.40 -2.02
N ALA A 178 13.49 -18.51 -2.40
CA ALA A 178 12.15 -18.50 -2.97
C ALA A 178 11.10 -17.93 -1.99
N GLN A 179 11.27 -18.20 -0.70
CA GLN A 179 10.39 -17.69 0.37
C GLN A 179 10.58 -16.18 0.57
N LYS A 180 11.83 -15.68 0.47
CA LYS A 180 12.08 -14.23 0.47
C LYS A 180 11.38 -13.54 -0.69
N HIS A 181 11.36 -14.15 -1.87
CA HIS A 181 10.64 -13.62 -3.03
C HIS A 181 9.13 -13.54 -2.77
N LYS A 182 8.54 -14.57 -2.13
CA LYS A 182 7.10 -14.52 -1.76
C LYS A 182 6.83 -13.33 -0.84
N VAL A 183 7.59 -13.15 0.22
CA VAL A 183 7.43 -12.03 1.16
C VAL A 183 7.59 -10.68 0.46
N MET A 184 8.55 -10.55 -0.47
CA MET A 184 8.70 -9.33 -1.27
C MET A 184 7.53 -9.09 -2.23
N THR A 185 6.93 -10.15 -2.77
CA THR A 185 5.72 -10.05 -3.60
C THR A 185 4.53 -9.57 -2.78
N ASP A 186 4.36 -10.08 -1.56
CA ASP A 186 3.32 -9.66 -0.63
C ASP A 186 3.52 -8.19 -0.21
N ALA A 187 4.76 -7.78 0.05
CA ALA A 187 5.11 -6.38 0.32
C ALA A 187 4.79 -5.45 -0.85
N LEU A 188 5.09 -5.86 -2.08
CA LEU A 188 4.74 -5.12 -3.30
C LEU A 188 3.22 -5.01 -3.45
N LYS A 189 2.49 -6.10 -3.21
CA LYS A 189 1.02 -6.14 -3.22
C LYS A 189 0.44 -5.12 -2.24
N LEU A 190 0.88 -5.13 -0.98
CA LEU A 190 0.45 -4.17 0.04
C LEU A 190 0.73 -2.71 -0.38
N THR A 191 1.94 -2.45 -0.87
CA THR A 191 2.36 -1.10 -1.29
C THR A 191 1.51 -0.62 -2.48
N TRP A 192 1.25 -1.48 -3.45
CA TRP A 192 0.42 -1.15 -4.60
C TRP A 192 -1.02 -0.86 -4.17
N VAL A 193 -1.63 -1.70 -3.33
CA VAL A 193 -2.97 -1.46 -2.78
C VAL A 193 -3.03 -0.14 -2.04
N ALA A 194 -2.06 0.12 -1.13
CA ALA A 194 -1.99 1.36 -0.37
C ALA A 194 -1.90 2.60 -1.24
N SER A 195 -1.21 2.53 -2.38
CA SER A 195 -1.09 3.65 -3.32
C SER A 195 -2.40 4.00 -4.02
N ARG A 196 -3.40 3.11 -3.95
CA ARG A 196 -4.71 3.26 -4.60
C ARG A 196 -5.83 3.63 -3.63
N LEU A 197 -5.60 3.50 -2.33
CA LEU A 197 -6.56 3.87 -1.31
C LEU A 197 -6.53 5.39 -1.05
N PRO A 198 -7.67 6.01 -0.72
CA PRO A 198 -7.76 7.45 -0.47
C PRO A 198 -6.97 7.89 0.75
N ILE A 199 -6.86 7.02 1.76
CA ILE A 199 -6.06 7.21 2.96
C ILE A 199 -5.00 6.11 2.98
N ARG A 200 -3.73 6.50 3.13
CA ARG A 200 -2.63 5.53 3.19
C ARG A 200 -2.76 4.69 4.47
N PRO A 201 -2.95 3.38 4.36
CA PRO A 201 -3.04 2.49 5.51
C PRO A 201 -1.67 2.22 6.13
N ARG A 202 -1.66 1.72 7.36
CA ARG A 202 -0.51 1.01 7.93
C ARG A 202 -0.36 -0.31 7.18
N LEU A 203 0.86 -0.61 6.76
CA LEU A 203 1.20 -1.84 6.05
C LEU A 203 1.96 -2.75 6.99
N ILE A 204 1.45 -3.95 7.24
CA ILE A 204 2.03 -4.88 8.19
C ILE A 204 2.31 -6.22 7.52
N LEU A 205 3.56 -6.68 7.63
CA LEU A 205 3.93 -8.07 7.41
C LEU A 205 3.98 -8.76 8.77
N CYS A 206 3.01 -9.65 9.02
CA CYS A 206 2.90 -10.42 10.24
C CYS A 206 3.60 -11.76 10.04
N MET A 207 4.63 -12.03 10.82
CA MET A 207 5.43 -13.24 10.75
C MET A 207 5.30 -14.07 12.03
N SER A 208 5.36 -15.39 11.93
CA SER A 208 5.20 -16.29 13.09
C SER A 208 6.52 -16.65 13.78
N ASP A 209 7.67 -16.24 13.22
CA ASP A 209 8.98 -16.61 13.73
C ASP A 209 9.97 -15.45 13.64
N PRO A 210 10.64 -15.08 14.75
CA PRO A 210 11.65 -14.01 14.75
C PRO A 210 12.86 -14.32 13.87
N VAL A 211 13.25 -15.60 13.71
CA VAL A 211 14.34 -16.00 12.82
C VAL A 211 13.94 -15.74 11.37
N ALA A 212 12.70 -16.07 11.01
CA ALA A 212 12.17 -15.79 9.69
C ALA A 212 12.05 -14.28 9.40
N ALA A 213 11.82 -13.44 10.41
CA ALA A 213 11.71 -12.00 10.29
C ALA A 213 13.06 -11.29 10.13
N THR A 214 14.17 -11.87 10.62
CA THR A 214 15.51 -11.25 10.63
C THR A 214 15.94 -10.67 9.27
N PRO A 215 15.78 -11.35 8.11
CA PRO A 215 16.18 -10.79 6.81
C PRO A 215 15.46 -9.51 6.41
N PHE A 216 14.31 -9.23 7.01
CA PHE A 216 13.43 -8.10 6.69
C PHE A 216 13.44 -7.00 7.74
N THR A 217 14.07 -7.22 8.89
CA THR A 217 14.12 -6.28 10.01
C THR A 217 15.52 -5.75 10.28
N THR A 218 16.44 -6.63 10.69
CA THR A 218 17.76 -6.29 11.22
C THR A 218 18.91 -6.55 10.27
N ALA A 219 18.71 -7.36 9.22
CA ALA A 219 19.75 -7.63 8.25
C ALA A 219 20.15 -6.38 7.47
N GLN A 220 21.43 -6.25 7.16
CA GLN A 220 21.94 -5.29 6.17
C GLN A 220 21.61 -5.77 4.76
N SER A 221 20.31 -5.83 4.44
CA SER A 221 19.81 -6.29 3.16
C SER A 221 18.98 -5.20 2.49
N TRP A 222 18.94 -5.21 1.16
CA TRP A 222 18.09 -4.29 0.42
C TRP A 222 16.61 -4.47 0.79
N ALA A 223 16.18 -5.68 1.14
CA ALA A 223 14.80 -5.96 1.53
C ALA A 223 14.42 -5.24 2.84
N ALA A 224 15.29 -5.32 3.87
CA ALA A 224 15.08 -4.61 5.12
C ALA A 224 15.12 -3.07 4.91
N ALA A 225 15.99 -2.57 4.02
CA ALA A 225 16.02 -1.17 3.66
C ALA A 225 14.71 -0.74 2.96
N ALA A 226 14.29 -1.50 1.94
CA ALA A 226 13.06 -1.22 1.21
C ALA A 226 11.82 -1.21 2.11
N PHE A 227 11.72 -2.11 3.10
CA PHE A 227 10.59 -2.12 4.03
C PHE A 227 10.53 -0.86 4.89
N ARG A 228 11.70 -0.38 5.37
CA ARG A 228 11.77 0.89 6.10
C ARG A 228 11.34 2.07 5.22
N ASP A 229 11.86 2.15 4.00
CA ASP A 229 11.59 3.26 3.07
C ASP A 229 10.12 3.26 2.61
N LEU A 230 9.53 2.08 2.42
CA LEU A 230 8.12 1.92 2.05
C LEU A 230 7.16 2.04 3.25
N GLY A 231 7.68 2.12 4.47
CA GLY A 231 6.87 2.17 5.68
C GLY A 231 6.11 0.88 5.97
N ILE A 232 6.70 -0.28 5.61
CA ILE A 232 6.14 -1.59 5.93
C ILE A 232 6.65 -2.03 7.29
N GLU A 233 5.73 -2.23 8.22
CA GLU A 233 6.03 -2.75 9.56
C GLU A 233 6.14 -4.27 9.52
N VAL A 234 7.23 -4.83 10.06
CA VAL A 234 7.33 -6.27 10.30
C VAL A 234 6.99 -6.54 11.76
N ARG A 235 5.93 -7.30 11.98
CA ARG A 235 5.48 -7.72 13.32
C ARG A 235 5.67 -9.22 13.48
N VAL A 236 6.09 -9.64 14.65
CA VAL A 236 6.27 -11.06 14.97
C VAL A 236 5.23 -11.47 16.01
N VAL A 237 4.38 -12.43 15.64
CA VAL A 237 3.41 -13.09 16.52
C VAL A 237 3.88 -14.51 16.76
N THR A 238 4.34 -14.77 17.98
CA THR A 238 4.81 -16.12 18.34
C THR A 238 3.62 -17.06 18.51
N LEU A 239 3.59 -18.13 17.73
CA LEU A 239 2.61 -19.21 17.85
C LEU A 239 2.92 -20.11 19.05
N ASP A 240 1.90 -20.77 19.59
CA ASP A 240 2.09 -21.82 20.60
C ASP A 240 2.79 -23.08 20.01
N ALA A 241 3.24 -23.98 20.87
CA ALA A 241 4.05 -25.12 20.45
C ALA A 241 3.30 -26.07 19.50
N VAL A 242 2.00 -26.28 19.72
CA VAL A 242 1.18 -27.19 18.90
C VAL A 242 0.98 -26.62 17.50
N THR A 243 0.63 -25.35 17.41
CA THR A 243 0.45 -24.64 16.14
C THR A 243 1.77 -24.56 15.36
N LYS A 244 2.90 -24.29 16.03
CA LYS A 244 4.25 -24.32 15.41
C LYS A 244 4.56 -25.67 14.79
N GLN A 245 4.30 -26.76 15.53
CA GLN A 245 4.54 -28.09 15.02
C GLN A 245 3.70 -28.38 13.79
N GLY A 246 2.41 -28.07 13.81
CA GLY A 246 1.51 -28.22 12.65
C GLY A 246 2.01 -27.48 11.40
N VAL A 247 2.46 -26.22 11.57
CA VAL A 247 3.05 -25.43 10.49
C VAL A 247 4.32 -26.08 9.95
N GLN A 248 5.23 -26.58 10.81
CA GLN A 248 6.47 -27.25 10.39
C GLN A 248 6.20 -28.55 9.63
N GLU A 249 5.22 -29.33 10.07
CA GLU A 249 4.79 -30.55 9.38
C GLU A 249 4.19 -30.23 8.00
N ALA A 250 3.35 -29.20 7.90
CA ALA A 250 2.81 -28.70 6.65
C ALA A 250 3.92 -28.25 5.70
N GLN A 251 4.89 -27.48 6.18
CA GLN A 251 6.06 -27.08 5.40
C GLN A 251 6.86 -28.28 4.88
N THR A 252 7.03 -29.31 5.69
CA THR A 252 7.75 -30.53 5.30
C THR A 252 7.01 -31.30 4.18
N ARG A 253 5.66 -31.33 4.23
CA ARG A 253 4.85 -31.95 3.19
C ARG A 253 4.90 -31.23 1.85
N GLN A 254 5.01 -29.89 1.85
CA GLN A 254 5.08 -29.09 0.62
C GLN A 254 6.39 -29.27 -0.16
N TYR A 255 7.42 -29.82 0.46
CA TYR A 255 8.74 -30.02 -0.17
C TYR A 255 9.00 -31.47 -0.62
N ARG A 256 8.01 -32.33 -0.57
CA ARG A 256 8.04 -33.69 -1.11
C ARG A 256 7.34 -33.76 -2.45
#